data_44fe1455f8a0bb99bae5855096bdc38a
#
_entry.id   44fe1455f8a0bb99bae5855096bdc38a
#
_cell.length_a   1.000
_cell.length_b   1.000
_cell.length_c   1.000
_cell.angle_alpha   90.00
_cell.angle_beta   90.00
_cell.angle_gamma   90.00
#
_symmetry.space_group_name_H-M   'P 1'
#
loop_
_entity.id
_entity.type
_entity.pdbx_description
1 polymer ?
#
loop_
_entity_poly.entity_id
_entity_poly.type
_entity_poly.pdbx_seq_one_letter_code
_entity_poly.pdbx_strand_id
1 'polypeptide(L)'
;MIPRLKEQFNTELKKKIMSELQLGNVNEIPSLEKIIINIGDGKAATDGRALESMVDELTAISGQKPVIRRAKKSIAGFKIREGMPIGTSVTLRGDRMWEFYDRFVQVVVPRIRDFRGFNKKSFDGNGNYTLGLNEQLVFPEVEYDKVRDIRGMNITICTSANDNEKGYVLLQSLGFPFREN
;
A
#
# COMPACT_ATOMS: atom_id res chain seq x y z
N MET A 1 -17.89 4.17 13.16
CA MET A 1 -18.57 3.50 12.02
C MET A 1 -17.63 2.41 11.54
N ILE A 2 -18.09 1.17 11.39
CA ILE A 2 -17.24 0.06 10.91
C ILE A 2 -17.06 0.20 9.39
N PRO A 3 -15.84 0.12 8.84
CA PRO A 3 -15.63 0.15 7.39
C PRO A 3 -16.41 -0.96 6.68
N ARG A 4 -17.06 -0.64 5.56
CA ARG A 4 -17.89 -1.55 4.77
C ARG A 4 -17.17 -2.87 4.45
N LEU A 5 -15.96 -2.80 3.95
CA LEU A 5 -15.19 -3.99 3.56
C LEU A 5 -14.79 -4.85 4.77
N LYS A 6 -14.52 -4.22 5.94
CA LYS A 6 -14.26 -4.95 7.18
C LYS A 6 -15.47 -5.72 7.66
N GLU A 7 -16.66 -5.12 7.55
CA GLU A 7 -17.92 -5.79 7.89
C GLU A 7 -18.17 -6.97 6.95
N GLN A 8 -18.05 -6.76 5.64
CA GLN A 8 -18.18 -7.82 4.64
C GLN A 8 -17.16 -8.94 4.84
N PHE A 9 -15.92 -8.62 5.20
CA PHE A 9 -14.91 -9.62 5.52
C PHE A 9 -15.33 -10.49 6.70
N ASN A 10 -15.86 -9.89 7.76
CA ASN A 10 -16.24 -10.62 8.96
C ASN A 10 -17.52 -11.47 8.79
N THR A 11 -18.47 -11.03 7.98
CA THR A 11 -19.77 -11.71 7.80
C THR A 11 -19.74 -12.80 6.73
N GLU A 12 -19.10 -12.53 5.59
CA GLU A 12 -19.19 -13.36 4.40
C GLU A 12 -17.84 -13.94 3.96
N LEU A 13 -16.83 -13.08 3.79
CA LEU A 13 -15.58 -13.49 3.13
C LEU A 13 -14.77 -14.48 3.95
N LYS A 14 -14.79 -14.40 5.27
CA LYS A 14 -14.13 -15.38 6.14
C LYS A 14 -14.62 -16.80 5.90
N LYS A 15 -15.93 -16.99 5.73
CA LYS A 15 -16.51 -18.32 5.46
C LYS A 15 -16.09 -18.82 4.09
N LYS A 16 -16.09 -17.93 3.08
CA LYS A 16 -15.66 -18.27 1.72
C LYS A 16 -14.20 -18.69 1.70
N ILE A 17 -13.31 -17.90 2.31
CA ILE A 17 -11.86 -18.19 2.39
C ILE A 17 -11.61 -19.50 3.13
N MET A 18 -12.33 -19.74 4.25
CA MET A 18 -12.22 -20.98 5.01
C MET A 18 -12.58 -22.21 4.17
N SER A 19 -13.65 -22.13 3.36
CA SER A 19 -14.04 -23.24 2.48
C SER A 19 -13.07 -23.44 1.32
N GLU A 20 -12.56 -22.36 0.73
CA GLU A 20 -11.65 -22.39 -0.42
C GLU A 20 -10.27 -22.97 -0.04
N LEU A 21 -9.75 -22.57 1.12
CA LEU A 21 -8.48 -23.05 1.67
C LEU A 21 -8.62 -24.34 2.48
N GLN A 22 -9.83 -24.90 2.62
CA GLN A 22 -10.11 -26.12 3.40
C GLN A 22 -9.55 -26.08 4.84
N LEU A 23 -9.66 -24.90 5.49
CA LEU A 23 -9.13 -24.69 6.83
C LEU A 23 -10.03 -25.32 7.90
N GLY A 24 -9.41 -26.01 8.86
CA GLY A 24 -10.11 -26.62 10.00
C GLY A 24 -10.41 -25.65 11.15
N ASN A 25 -9.68 -24.54 11.23
CA ASN A 25 -9.76 -23.59 12.33
C ASN A 25 -10.01 -22.16 11.82
N VAL A 26 -10.97 -21.46 12.42
CA VAL A 26 -11.30 -20.07 12.10
C VAL A 26 -10.11 -19.11 12.33
N ASN A 27 -9.22 -19.43 13.28
CA ASN A 27 -8.05 -18.60 13.59
C ASN A 27 -6.93 -18.73 12.53
N GLU A 28 -6.99 -19.71 11.65
CA GLU A 28 -6.06 -19.88 10.55
C GLU A 28 -6.41 -19.04 9.31
N ILE A 29 -7.60 -18.42 9.31
CA ILE A 29 -8.05 -17.60 8.20
C ILE A 29 -7.14 -16.38 8.06
N PRO A 30 -6.50 -16.18 6.90
CA PRO A 30 -5.64 -15.04 6.69
C PRO A 30 -6.45 -13.74 6.73
N SER A 31 -5.86 -12.69 7.27
CA SER A 31 -6.45 -11.36 7.39
C SER A 31 -5.43 -10.27 7.04
N LEU A 32 -5.93 -9.06 6.75
CA LEU A 32 -5.07 -7.89 6.61
C LEU A 32 -4.56 -7.45 7.98
N GLU A 33 -3.25 -7.21 8.11
CA GLU A 33 -2.63 -6.71 9.34
C GLU A 33 -2.28 -5.23 9.27
N LYS A 34 -1.66 -4.81 8.17
CA LYS A 34 -1.23 -3.42 7.94
C LYS A 34 -1.00 -3.17 6.45
N ILE A 35 -1.09 -1.90 6.07
CA ILE A 35 -0.66 -1.42 4.77
C ILE A 35 0.43 -0.38 4.98
N ILE A 36 1.54 -0.54 4.28
CA ILE A 36 2.68 0.39 4.33
C ILE A 36 2.76 1.09 2.99
N ILE A 37 2.74 2.43 3.02
CA ILE A 37 2.96 3.25 1.84
C ILE A 37 4.29 3.95 2.02
N ASN A 38 5.16 3.85 1.03
CA ASN A 38 6.48 4.45 1.05
C ASN A 38 6.74 5.24 -0.22
N ILE A 39 7.21 6.47 -0.04
CA ILE A 39 7.66 7.35 -1.12
C ILE A 39 9.14 7.64 -0.88
N GLY A 40 9.99 7.32 -1.85
CA GLY A 40 11.41 7.66 -1.83
C GLY A 40 11.72 8.66 -2.93
N ASP A 41 12.41 9.74 -2.59
CA ASP A 41 12.88 10.73 -3.55
C ASP A 41 14.27 11.23 -3.17
N GLY A 42 15.23 11.01 -4.08
CA GLY A 42 16.59 11.49 -3.90
C GLY A 42 16.71 13.02 -3.81
N LYS A 43 15.75 13.76 -4.41
CA LYS A 43 15.71 15.24 -4.35
C LYS A 43 15.37 15.73 -2.93
N ALA A 44 14.61 14.95 -2.15
CA ALA A 44 14.24 15.32 -0.77
C ALA A 44 15.44 15.52 0.15
N ALA A 45 16.59 14.92 -0.18
CA ALA A 45 17.83 15.09 0.59
C ALA A 45 18.41 16.50 0.51
N THR A 46 18.16 17.22 -0.59
CA THR A 46 18.72 18.55 -0.88
C THR A 46 17.66 19.65 -0.89
N ASP A 47 16.40 19.31 -1.12
CA ASP A 47 15.29 20.26 -1.20
C ASP A 47 14.23 19.98 -0.11
N GLY A 48 14.22 20.81 0.93
CA GLY A 48 13.24 20.71 2.02
C GLY A 48 11.78 20.89 1.56
N ARG A 49 11.55 21.69 0.50
CA ARG A 49 10.20 21.91 -0.03
C ARG A 49 9.67 20.66 -0.76
N ALA A 50 10.56 19.87 -1.40
CA ALA A 50 10.18 18.60 -1.98
C ALA A 50 9.76 17.60 -0.90
N LEU A 51 10.43 17.60 0.25
CA LEU A 51 10.07 16.79 1.40
C LEU A 51 8.71 17.18 2.00
N GLU A 52 8.47 18.47 2.18
CA GLU A 52 7.18 18.98 2.69
C GLU A 52 6.02 18.57 1.77
N SER A 53 6.17 18.77 0.46
CA SER A 53 5.19 18.33 -0.54
C SER A 53 4.88 16.82 -0.42
N MET A 54 5.91 15.96 -0.25
CA MET A 54 5.71 14.53 -0.06
C MET A 54 4.94 14.20 1.23
N VAL A 55 5.21 14.93 2.31
CA VAL A 55 4.50 14.75 3.59
C VAL A 55 3.03 15.13 3.45
N ASP A 56 2.75 16.25 2.79
CA ASP A 56 1.38 16.75 2.58
C ASP A 56 0.58 15.83 1.66
N GLU A 57 1.17 15.42 0.53
CA GLU A 57 0.56 14.47 -0.41
C GLU A 57 0.22 13.13 0.27
N LEU A 58 1.21 12.55 0.99
CA LEU A 58 0.99 11.28 1.67
C LEU A 58 0.02 11.40 2.86
N THR A 59 -0.05 12.58 3.51
CA THR A 59 -1.04 12.87 4.54
C THR A 59 -2.45 12.92 3.94
N ALA A 60 -2.63 13.57 2.79
CA ALA A 60 -3.91 13.63 2.09
C ALA A 60 -4.38 12.22 1.67
N ILE A 61 -3.48 11.41 1.08
CA ILE A 61 -3.77 10.04 0.64
C ILE A 61 -4.15 9.11 1.79
N SER A 62 -3.38 9.16 2.88
CA SER A 62 -3.50 8.17 3.97
C SER A 62 -4.42 8.60 5.11
N GLY A 63 -4.72 9.90 5.22
CA GLY A 63 -5.41 10.47 6.38
C GLY A 63 -4.61 10.43 7.68
N GLN A 64 -3.30 10.17 7.59
CA GLN A 64 -2.39 10.05 8.74
C GLN A 64 -1.05 10.71 8.41
N LYS A 65 -0.48 11.46 9.37
CA LYS A 65 0.82 12.09 9.18
C LYS A 65 1.93 11.04 8.99
N PRO A 66 2.67 11.09 7.87
CA PRO A 66 3.74 10.14 7.60
C PRO A 66 4.99 10.42 8.44
N VAL A 67 5.84 9.42 8.54
CA VAL A 67 7.15 9.50 9.17
C VAL A 67 8.21 9.79 8.11
N ILE A 68 9.05 10.79 8.34
CA ILE A 68 10.19 11.10 7.48
C ILE A 68 11.25 10.00 7.66
N ARG A 69 11.67 9.40 6.55
CA ARG A 69 12.73 8.41 6.53
C ARG A 69 14.07 9.07 6.25
N ARG A 70 15.05 8.80 7.13
CA ARG A 70 16.38 9.36 7.04
C ARG A 70 17.40 8.29 6.63
N ALA A 71 18.44 8.72 5.92
CA ALA A 71 19.53 7.85 5.50
C ALA A 71 20.25 7.27 6.73
N LYS A 72 20.49 5.98 6.73
CA LYS A 72 21.24 5.28 7.78
C LYS A 72 22.74 5.28 7.55
N LYS A 73 23.19 5.48 6.31
CA LYS A 73 24.59 5.48 5.91
C LYS A 73 24.83 6.57 4.86
N SER A 74 26.02 7.13 4.88
CA SER A 74 26.47 8.07 3.85
C SER A 74 26.86 7.31 2.59
N ILE A 75 26.37 7.76 1.42
CA ILE A 75 26.69 7.18 0.10
C ILE A 75 27.13 8.31 -0.82
N ALA A 76 28.43 8.38 -1.11
CA ALA A 76 29.02 9.46 -1.91
C ALA A 76 28.45 9.53 -3.34
N GLY A 77 28.22 8.39 -3.99
CA GLY A 77 27.65 8.31 -5.35
C GLY A 77 26.29 8.97 -5.50
N PHE A 78 25.47 8.97 -4.45
CA PHE A 78 24.16 9.64 -4.42
C PHE A 78 24.17 10.98 -3.69
N LYS A 79 25.33 11.48 -3.28
CA LYS A 79 25.48 12.72 -2.50
C LYS A 79 24.64 12.74 -1.20
N ILE A 80 24.42 11.57 -0.61
CA ILE A 80 23.64 11.39 0.62
C ILE A 80 24.57 11.25 1.80
N ARG A 81 24.29 12.00 2.88
CA ARG A 81 24.94 11.87 4.19
C ARG A 81 23.99 11.21 5.18
N GLU A 82 24.54 10.53 6.17
CA GLU A 82 23.77 9.98 7.28
C GLU A 82 22.89 11.05 7.92
N GLY A 83 21.66 10.70 8.25
CA GLY A 83 20.67 11.62 8.82
C GLY A 83 19.89 12.47 7.82
N MET A 84 20.29 12.56 6.55
CA MET A 84 19.53 13.29 5.54
C MET A 84 18.17 12.66 5.26
N PRO A 85 17.08 13.46 5.09
CA PRO A 85 15.78 12.94 4.73
C PRO A 85 15.82 12.41 3.29
N ILE A 86 15.35 11.19 3.08
CA ILE A 86 15.37 10.52 1.77
C ILE A 86 13.99 10.06 1.30
N GLY A 87 12.97 10.24 2.12
CA GLY A 87 11.62 9.84 1.78
C GLY A 87 10.67 9.91 2.96
N THR A 88 9.45 9.46 2.73
CA THR A 88 8.38 9.41 3.72
C THR A 88 7.69 8.06 3.69
N SER A 89 7.16 7.64 4.84
CA SER A 89 6.46 6.36 4.96
C SER A 89 5.33 6.47 5.97
N VAL A 90 4.21 5.82 5.67
CA VAL A 90 3.07 5.68 6.59
C VAL A 90 2.70 4.22 6.73
N THR A 91 2.28 3.82 7.93
CA THR A 91 1.75 2.48 8.20
C THR A 91 0.32 2.62 8.69
N LEU A 92 -0.61 2.07 7.93
CA LEU A 92 -2.03 2.06 8.23
C LEU A 92 -2.41 0.74 8.89
N ARG A 93 -3.24 0.81 9.94
CA ARG A 93 -3.77 -0.34 10.69
C ARG A 93 -5.24 -0.12 11.04
N GLY A 94 -5.91 -1.21 11.43
CA GLY A 94 -7.29 -1.14 11.89
C GLY A 94 -8.24 -0.57 10.83
N ASP A 95 -9.18 0.27 11.23
CA ASP A 95 -10.23 0.79 10.35
C ASP A 95 -9.67 1.64 9.21
N ARG A 96 -8.65 2.47 9.46
CA ARG A 96 -7.99 3.27 8.42
C ARG A 96 -7.36 2.41 7.32
N MET A 97 -6.84 1.25 7.67
CA MET A 97 -6.29 0.30 6.70
C MET A 97 -7.39 -0.24 5.79
N TRP A 98 -8.54 -0.62 6.35
CA TRP A 98 -9.67 -1.14 5.59
C TRP A 98 -10.29 -0.09 4.66
N GLU A 99 -10.44 1.15 5.15
CA GLU A 99 -10.93 2.28 4.35
C GLU A 99 -9.98 2.61 3.21
N PHE A 100 -8.67 2.64 3.49
CA PHE A 100 -7.66 2.86 2.45
C PHE A 100 -7.69 1.75 1.40
N TYR A 101 -7.76 0.49 1.82
CA TYR A 101 -7.79 -0.65 0.91
C TYR A 101 -9.04 -0.62 -0.01
N ASP A 102 -10.22 -0.39 0.57
CA ASP A 102 -11.47 -0.30 -0.20
C ASP A 102 -11.40 0.82 -1.25
N ARG A 103 -10.97 2.01 -0.85
CA ARG A 103 -10.78 3.15 -1.74
C ARG A 103 -9.70 2.88 -2.80
N PHE A 104 -8.61 2.25 -2.43
CA PHE A 104 -7.55 1.89 -3.36
C PHE A 104 -8.06 0.98 -4.47
N VAL A 105 -8.75 -0.11 -4.13
CA VAL A 105 -9.24 -1.08 -5.10
C VAL A 105 -10.39 -0.51 -5.95
N GLN A 106 -11.34 0.22 -5.34
CA GLN A 106 -12.54 0.68 -6.02
C GLN A 106 -12.35 1.98 -6.83
N VAL A 107 -11.49 2.87 -6.37
CA VAL A 107 -11.36 4.22 -6.96
C VAL A 107 -10.01 4.43 -7.63
N VAL A 108 -8.90 4.05 -6.97
CA VAL A 108 -7.54 4.36 -7.44
C VAL A 108 -7.13 3.45 -8.59
N VAL A 109 -7.33 2.14 -8.43
CA VAL A 109 -6.91 1.15 -9.44
C VAL A 109 -7.54 1.40 -10.82
N PRO A 110 -8.85 1.69 -10.96
CA PRO A 110 -9.44 1.99 -12.26
C PRO A 110 -8.89 3.25 -12.94
N ARG A 111 -8.24 4.14 -12.19
CA ARG A 111 -7.63 5.39 -12.70
C ARG A 111 -6.21 5.20 -13.20
N ILE A 112 -5.59 4.05 -12.95
CA ILE A 112 -4.24 3.74 -13.45
C ILE A 112 -4.30 3.60 -14.97
N ARG A 113 -3.42 4.31 -15.67
CA ARG A 113 -3.32 4.22 -17.13
C ARG A 113 -2.91 2.81 -17.55
N ASP A 114 -3.55 2.29 -18.60
CA ASP A 114 -3.25 0.98 -19.21
C ASP A 114 -3.23 -0.18 -18.20
N PHE A 115 -4.06 -0.08 -17.16
CA PHE A 115 -4.13 -1.10 -16.13
C PHE A 115 -4.66 -2.43 -16.70
N ARG A 116 -3.87 -3.49 -16.55
CA ARG A 116 -4.20 -4.85 -16.99
C ARG A 116 -4.21 -5.87 -15.86
N GLY A 117 -4.26 -5.40 -14.63
CA GLY A 117 -4.14 -6.23 -13.43
C GLY A 117 -2.71 -6.28 -12.87
N PHE A 118 -2.64 -6.54 -11.58
CA PHE A 118 -1.38 -6.66 -10.86
C PHE A 118 -0.76 -8.05 -11.01
N ASN A 119 0.56 -8.12 -11.00
CA ASN A 119 1.29 -9.37 -11.19
C ASN A 119 1.15 -10.29 -9.96
N LYS A 120 0.80 -11.56 -10.18
CA LYS A 120 0.70 -12.60 -9.15
C LYS A 120 2.05 -12.94 -8.50
N LYS A 121 3.18 -12.59 -9.12
CA LYS A 121 4.54 -12.93 -8.65
C LYS A 121 5.11 -11.91 -7.64
N SER A 122 4.37 -10.86 -7.28
CA SER A 122 4.85 -9.81 -6.37
C SER A 122 4.62 -10.11 -4.88
N PHE A 123 4.42 -11.37 -4.53
CA PHE A 123 4.42 -11.85 -3.15
C PHE A 123 5.84 -12.13 -2.66
N ASP A 124 6.06 -11.97 -1.35
CA ASP A 124 7.38 -12.09 -0.71
C ASP A 124 7.74 -13.50 -0.19
N GLY A 125 6.88 -14.47 -0.36
CA GLY A 125 7.01 -15.83 0.20
C GLY A 125 6.22 -16.06 1.49
N ASN A 126 5.88 -15.00 2.21
CA ASN A 126 5.12 -15.03 3.47
C ASN A 126 3.67 -14.50 3.33
N GLY A 127 3.18 -14.39 2.10
CA GLY A 127 1.83 -13.91 1.82
C GLY A 127 1.65 -12.39 1.86
N ASN A 128 2.72 -11.60 1.98
CA ASN A 128 2.65 -10.15 1.83
C ASN A 128 2.80 -9.77 0.35
N TYR A 129 2.07 -8.74 -0.05
CA TYR A 129 2.06 -8.28 -1.44
C TYR A 129 2.58 -6.86 -1.57
N THR A 130 3.51 -6.63 -2.50
CA THR A 130 4.05 -5.30 -2.76
C THR A 130 3.79 -4.90 -4.21
N LEU A 131 3.27 -3.68 -4.39
CA LEU A 131 3.07 -3.07 -5.70
C LEU A 131 3.72 -1.70 -5.77
N GLY A 132 4.18 -1.32 -6.96
CA GLY A 132 4.66 0.01 -7.28
C GLY A 132 3.64 0.78 -8.10
N LEU A 133 3.41 2.04 -7.75
CA LEU A 133 2.69 3.01 -8.57
C LEU A 133 3.70 4.01 -9.11
N ASN A 134 3.59 4.36 -10.37
CA ASN A 134 4.50 5.31 -11.01
C ASN A 134 4.14 6.76 -10.73
N GLU A 135 2.86 7.03 -10.44
CA GLU A 135 2.31 8.38 -10.31
C GLU A 135 1.38 8.48 -9.11
N GLN A 136 1.59 9.47 -8.25
CA GLN A 136 0.69 9.77 -7.13
C GLN A 136 -0.64 10.40 -7.58
N LEU A 137 -0.71 10.93 -8.80
CA LEU A 137 -1.89 11.59 -9.37
C LEU A 137 -3.09 10.65 -9.59
N VAL A 138 -2.88 9.33 -9.49
CA VAL A 138 -3.98 8.35 -9.54
C VAL A 138 -4.91 8.46 -8.32
N PHE A 139 -4.41 9.04 -7.22
CA PHE A 139 -5.21 9.30 -6.03
C PHE A 139 -6.04 10.57 -6.18
N PRO A 140 -7.38 10.51 -6.01
CA PRO A 140 -8.25 11.69 -6.17
C PRO A 140 -8.01 12.77 -5.11
N GLU A 141 -7.40 12.41 -3.98
CA GLU A 141 -7.07 13.32 -2.89
C GLU A 141 -5.89 14.25 -3.21
N VAL A 142 -5.13 13.93 -4.26
CA VAL A 142 -3.97 14.72 -4.69
C VAL A 142 -4.41 15.70 -5.75
N GLU A 143 -4.38 17.00 -5.41
CA GLU A 143 -4.72 18.06 -6.34
C GLU A 143 -3.57 18.30 -7.31
N TYR A 144 -3.85 18.22 -8.63
CA TYR A 144 -2.85 18.38 -9.69
C TYR A 144 -2.08 19.70 -9.58
N ASP A 145 -2.76 20.79 -9.26
CA ASP A 145 -2.16 22.12 -9.17
C ASP A 145 -1.15 22.29 -8.02
N LYS A 146 -1.22 21.41 -7.02
CA LYS A 146 -0.32 21.41 -5.86
C LYS A 146 0.88 20.49 -6.03
N VAL A 147 0.84 19.61 -7.02
CA VAL A 147 1.92 18.64 -7.29
C VAL A 147 3.05 19.32 -8.04
N ARG A 148 4.23 19.32 -7.44
CA ARG A 148 5.45 19.86 -8.07
C ARG A 148 6.14 18.86 -8.98
N ASP A 149 6.29 17.63 -8.49
CA ASP A 149 6.97 16.55 -9.18
C ASP A 149 6.09 15.30 -9.16
N ILE A 150 6.04 14.60 -10.30
CA ILE A 150 5.43 13.29 -10.37
C ILE A 150 6.36 12.29 -9.68
N ARG A 151 5.83 11.55 -8.71
CA ARG A 151 6.58 10.60 -7.89
C ARG A 151 5.90 9.25 -7.86
N GLY A 152 6.71 8.21 -7.92
CA GLY A 152 6.26 6.87 -7.66
C GLY A 152 6.16 6.57 -6.16
N MET A 153 5.37 5.57 -5.83
CA MET A 153 5.26 5.05 -4.47
C MET A 153 5.15 3.53 -4.45
N ASN A 154 5.60 2.93 -3.38
CA ASN A 154 5.42 1.52 -3.11
C ASN A 154 4.33 1.34 -2.05
N ILE A 155 3.40 0.43 -2.31
CA ILE A 155 2.35 0.03 -1.39
C ILE A 155 2.57 -1.44 -1.05
N THR A 156 2.79 -1.74 0.23
CA THR A 156 2.95 -3.11 0.72
C THR A 156 1.77 -3.47 1.58
N ILE A 157 1.05 -4.50 1.18
CA ILE A 157 -0.09 -5.07 1.91
C ILE A 157 0.44 -6.25 2.70
N CYS A 158 0.49 -6.10 4.03
CA CYS A 158 0.90 -7.16 4.93
C CYS A 158 -0.31 -7.94 5.42
N THR A 159 -0.20 -9.26 5.34
CA THR A 159 -1.25 -10.19 5.75
C THR A 159 -0.75 -11.11 6.85
N SER A 160 -1.66 -11.77 7.55
CA SER A 160 -1.33 -12.85 8.49
C SER A 160 -1.16 -14.22 7.82
N ALA A 161 -1.17 -14.26 6.48
CA ALA A 161 -0.88 -15.48 5.74
C ALA A 161 0.60 -15.88 5.92
N ASN A 162 0.86 -17.18 6.05
CA ASN A 162 2.21 -17.70 6.18
C ASN A 162 2.81 -18.16 4.84
N ASP A 163 2.02 -18.10 3.79
CA ASP A 163 2.42 -18.48 2.43
C ASP A 163 1.71 -17.62 1.37
N ASN A 164 2.24 -17.66 0.15
CA ASN A 164 1.73 -16.86 -0.96
C ASN A 164 0.37 -17.31 -1.45
N GLU A 165 0.03 -18.59 -1.33
CA GLU A 165 -1.24 -19.13 -1.78
C GLU A 165 -2.39 -18.61 -0.94
N LYS A 166 -2.25 -18.66 0.39
CA LYS A 166 -3.22 -18.10 1.33
C LYS A 166 -3.34 -16.58 1.18
N GLY A 167 -2.20 -15.89 0.98
CA GLY A 167 -2.18 -14.44 0.70
C GLY A 167 -2.92 -14.11 -0.59
N TYR A 168 -2.74 -14.89 -1.65
CA TYR A 168 -3.42 -14.71 -2.93
C TYR A 168 -4.95 -14.88 -2.80
N VAL A 169 -5.40 -15.97 -2.18
CA VAL A 169 -6.83 -16.24 -1.95
C VAL A 169 -7.47 -15.14 -1.13
N LEU A 170 -6.79 -14.65 -0.08
CA LEU A 170 -7.25 -13.52 0.71
C LEU A 170 -7.48 -12.27 -0.15
N LEU A 171 -6.44 -11.83 -0.88
CA LEU A 171 -6.52 -10.61 -1.69
C LEU A 171 -7.53 -10.74 -2.83
N GLN A 172 -7.62 -11.90 -3.47
CA GLN A 172 -8.60 -12.18 -4.51
C GLN A 172 -10.03 -12.10 -3.95
N SER A 173 -10.28 -12.67 -2.77
CA SER A 173 -11.58 -12.60 -2.10
C SER A 173 -11.96 -11.17 -1.70
N LEU A 174 -10.96 -10.32 -1.41
CA LEU A 174 -11.13 -8.89 -1.14
C LEU A 174 -11.26 -8.03 -2.41
N GLY A 175 -11.36 -8.66 -3.59
CA GLY A 175 -11.55 -7.96 -4.86
C GLY A 175 -10.28 -7.33 -5.45
N PHE A 176 -9.08 -7.76 -5.02
CA PHE A 176 -7.83 -7.27 -5.60
C PHE A 176 -7.67 -7.72 -7.04
N PRO A 177 -7.47 -6.80 -7.99
CA PRO A 177 -7.46 -7.11 -9.41
C PRO A 177 -6.12 -7.69 -9.85
N PHE A 178 -5.98 -8.99 -9.78
CA PHE A 178 -4.84 -9.69 -10.37
C PHE A 178 -4.99 -9.83 -11.88
N ARG A 179 -3.86 -9.85 -12.57
CA ARG A 179 -3.82 -10.09 -14.01
C ARG A 179 -4.24 -11.53 -14.30
N GLU A 180 -5.25 -11.68 -15.16
CA GLU A 180 -5.56 -12.97 -15.77
C GLU A 180 -4.47 -13.30 -16.80
N ASN A 181 -4.00 -14.55 -16.78
CA ASN A 181 -2.97 -15.01 -17.73
C ASN A 181 -3.57 -15.25 -19.10
#